data_f33e1f244212fd9682b763fa443626b8
#
_entry.id   f33e1f244212fd9682b763fa443626b8
#
_cell.length_a   1.000
_cell.length_b   1.000
_cell.length_c   1.000
_cell.angle_alpha   90.00
_cell.angle_beta   90.00
_cell.angle_gamma   90.00
#
_symmetry.space_group_name_H-M   'P 1'
#
loop_
_entity.id
_entity.type
_entity.pdbx_description
1 polymer ?
#
loop_
_entity_poly.entity_id
_entity_poly.type
_entity_poly.pdbx_seq_one_letter_code
_entity_poly.pdbx_strand_id
1 'polypeptide(L)'
;MVPNVITLLALCAGLTAIRLAAEGTFEWAVYAIVFAAVLDGIDGRVARLLKGTSRFGAELDSLADFVNFGVAPAVTLYFWGLHEARAAGWIGAMVFAIAAGLRLARFNVMIDDPNRPAWAANFFVGMPAPAGAITVLLPVYVHFLGIPARAFMVPVSLIYALAIALLMVSRLPVYSGKRVGKRVPPDLVLPVFIGVVVFFALLIAYPWAVLTIGTLVYLASLPFGWLSQRGYVRRDAEANAQGQGVGRQDELSETAGDVSTPSNSPAAVLPFERGGDRPASR
;
A
#
# COMPACT_ATOMS: atom_id res chain seq x y z
N MET A 1 17.67 -15.37 -5.59
CA MET A 1 18.66 -15.29 -4.48
C MET A 1 19.11 -13.86 -4.20
N VAL A 2 19.51 -13.05 -5.20
CA VAL A 2 19.99 -11.67 -5.01
C VAL A 2 18.99 -10.75 -4.28
N PRO A 3 17.69 -10.69 -4.64
CA PRO A 3 16.73 -9.84 -3.91
C PRO A 3 16.69 -10.20 -2.42
N ASN A 4 16.61 -11.47 -2.07
CA ASN A 4 16.53 -11.89 -0.66
C ASN A 4 17.74 -11.46 0.18
N VAL A 5 18.93 -11.34 -0.43
CA VAL A 5 20.12 -10.83 0.28
C VAL A 5 19.93 -9.35 0.61
N ILE A 6 19.35 -8.56 -0.31
CA ILE A 6 19.09 -7.13 -0.07
C ILE A 6 18.02 -6.98 1.02
N THR A 7 16.96 -7.78 0.99
CA THR A 7 15.92 -7.82 2.03
C THR A 7 16.52 -8.16 3.41
N LEU A 8 17.43 -9.15 3.47
CA LEU A 8 18.15 -9.49 4.71
C LEU A 8 19.05 -8.34 5.21
N LEU A 9 19.71 -7.61 4.30
CA LEU A 9 20.47 -6.43 4.68
C LEU A 9 19.57 -5.31 5.20
N ALA A 10 18.39 -5.11 4.60
CA ALA A 10 17.40 -4.17 5.10
C ALA A 10 16.91 -4.58 6.51
N LEU A 11 16.66 -5.87 6.74
CA LEU A 11 16.31 -6.39 8.06
C LEU A 11 17.42 -6.16 9.10
N CYS A 12 18.69 -6.40 8.72
CA CYS A 12 19.83 -6.09 9.59
C CYS A 12 19.90 -4.60 9.95
N ALA A 13 19.58 -3.70 9.01
CA ALA A 13 19.53 -2.26 9.28
C ALA A 13 18.40 -1.92 10.27
N GLY A 14 17.21 -2.50 10.13
CA GLY A 14 16.09 -2.32 11.07
C GLY A 14 16.40 -2.83 12.48
N LEU A 15 16.99 -4.02 12.58
CA LEU A 15 17.44 -4.57 13.87
C LEU A 15 18.55 -3.70 14.49
N THR A 16 19.44 -3.17 13.68
CA THR A 16 20.48 -2.24 14.13
C THR A 16 19.87 -0.93 14.63
N ALA A 17 18.81 -0.42 13.97
CA ALA A 17 18.07 0.75 14.43
C ALA A 17 17.47 0.54 15.83
N ILE A 18 16.91 -0.63 16.11
CA ILE A 18 16.38 -0.99 17.44
C ILE A 18 17.49 -0.95 18.50
N ARG A 19 18.64 -1.53 18.18
CA ARG A 19 19.82 -1.50 19.08
C ARG A 19 20.28 -0.07 19.33
N LEU A 20 20.46 0.73 18.30
CA LEU A 20 20.91 2.12 18.40
C LEU A 20 19.92 2.99 19.19
N ALA A 21 18.61 2.75 19.05
CA ALA A 21 17.57 3.39 19.83
C ALA A 21 17.69 3.03 21.33
N ALA A 22 17.95 1.76 21.66
CA ALA A 22 18.14 1.31 23.02
C ALA A 22 19.44 1.87 23.66
N GLU A 23 20.46 2.13 22.85
CA GLU A 23 21.71 2.79 23.25
C GLU A 23 21.57 4.33 23.37
N GLY A 24 20.41 4.90 23.02
CA GLY A 24 20.15 6.34 23.06
C GLY A 24 20.74 7.14 21.89
N THR A 25 21.26 6.47 20.86
CA THR A 25 21.83 7.10 19.66
C THR A 25 20.75 7.25 18.58
N PHE A 26 19.76 8.10 18.85
CA PHE A 26 18.54 8.21 18.03
C PHE A 26 18.79 8.71 16.60
N GLU A 27 19.79 9.56 16.39
CA GLU A 27 20.18 10.01 15.05
C GLU A 27 20.54 8.83 14.16
N TRP A 28 21.42 7.95 14.67
CA TRP A 28 21.83 6.75 13.94
C TRP A 28 20.71 5.74 13.76
N ALA A 29 19.81 5.64 14.76
CA ALA A 29 18.62 4.80 14.64
C ALA A 29 17.72 5.26 13.50
N VAL A 30 17.50 6.58 13.34
CA VAL A 30 16.73 7.15 12.21
C VAL A 30 17.44 6.88 10.89
N TYR A 31 18.75 7.10 10.80
CA TYR A 31 19.50 6.81 9.57
C TYR A 31 19.40 5.33 9.17
N ALA A 32 19.46 4.43 10.15
CA ALA A 32 19.33 2.99 9.89
C ALA A 32 17.93 2.63 9.38
N ILE A 33 16.85 3.25 9.89
CA ILE A 33 15.48 3.07 9.38
C ILE A 33 15.35 3.62 7.95
N VAL A 34 15.88 4.81 7.68
CA VAL A 34 15.86 5.41 6.33
C VAL A 34 16.66 4.53 5.36
N PHE A 35 17.80 4.01 5.79
CA PHE A 35 18.61 3.11 4.98
C PHE A 35 17.88 1.80 4.69
N ALA A 36 17.19 1.22 5.68
CA ALA A 36 16.34 0.05 5.48
C ALA A 36 15.24 0.33 4.42
N ALA A 37 14.61 1.52 4.46
CA ALA A 37 13.60 1.91 3.48
C ALA A 37 14.15 2.08 2.06
N VAL A 38 15.40 2.53 1.92
CA VAL A 38 16.08 2.61 0.63
C VAL A 38 16.37 1.21 0.09
N LEU A 39 16.89 0.31 0.93
CA LEU A 39 17.18 -1.07 0.54
C LEU A 39 15.90 -1.81 0.12
N ASP A 40 14.80 -1.67 0.86
CA ASP A 40 13.48 -2.20 0.53
C ASP A 40 12.98 -1.70 -0.85
N GLY A 41 13.12 -0.40 -1.11
CA GLY A 41 12.79 0.14 -2.43
C GLY A 41 13.65 -0.41 -3.57
N ILE A 42 14.88 -0.84 -3.30
CA ILE A 42 15.81 -1.42 -4.27
C ILE A 42 15.48 -2.90 -4.51
N ASP A 43 15.29 -3.71 -3.45
CA ASP A 43 15.05 -5.16 -3.59
C ASP A 43 13.77 -5.46 -4.37
N GLY A 44 12.69 -4.72 -4.10
CA GLY A 44 11.45 -4.83 -4.88
C GLY A 44 11.61 -4.46 -6.35
N ARG A 45 12.53 -3.55 -6.71
CA ARG A 45 12.86 -3.24 -8.11
C ARG A 45 13.73 -4.33 -8.74
N VAL A 46 14.75 -4.79 -8.02
CA VAL A 46 15.65 -5.86 -8.45
C VAL A 46 14.88 -7.17 -8.67
N ALA A 47 13.96 -7.53 -7.76
CA ALA A 47 13.10 -8.70 -7.89
C ALA A 47 12.27 -8.67 -9.19
N ARG A 48 11.70 -7.52 -9.53
CA ARG A 48 10.93 -7.34 -10.77
C ARG A 48 11.80 -7.38 -12.02
N LEU A 49 12.99 -6.79 -11.99
CA LEU A 49 13.92 -6.79 -13.12
C LEU A 49 14.45 -8.20 -13.42
N LEU A 50 14.74 -8.98 -12.38
CA LEU A 50 15.28 -10.33 -12.52
C LEU A 50 14.20 -11.39 -12.76
N LYS A 51 12.90 -11.00 -12.79
CA LYS A 51 11.75 -11.94 -12.86
C LYS A 51 11.85 -13.07 -11.82
N GLY A 52 12.54 -12.80 -10.71
CA GLY A 52 12.91 -13.75 -9.67
C GLY A 52 12.03 -13.68 -8.43
N THR A 53 10.73 -13.41 -8.59
CA THR A 53 9.79 -13.42 -7.47
C THR A 53 9.52 -14.86 -7.04
N SER A 54 9.99 -15.24 -5.84
CA SER A 54 9.61 -16.48 -5.18
C SER A 54 8.63 -16.22 -4.07
N ARG A 55 7.76 -17.20 -3.77
CA ARG A 55 6.83 -17.10 -2.64
C ARG A 55 7.57 -16.88 -1.31
N PHE A 56 8.68 -17.60 -1.13
CA PHE A 56 9.57 -17.42 0.03
C PHE A 56 10.12 -16.00 0.12
N GLY A 57 10.53 -15.38 -1.00
CA GLY A 57 11.03 -14.00 -1.01
C GLY A 57 9.96 -12.98 -0.62
N ALA A 58 8.71 -13.18 -1.06
CA ALA A 58 7.60 -12.30 -0.73
C ALA A 58 7.23 -12.37 0.77
N GLU A 59 7.27 -13.56 1.37
CA GLU A 59 7.05 -13.72 2.82
C GLU A 59 8.19 -13.12 3.64
N LEU A 60 9.43 -13.33 3.21
CA LEU A 60 10.61 -12.74 3.85
C LEU A 60 10.58 -11.21 3.82
N ASP A 61 10.19 -10.63 2.69
CA ASP A 61 10.00 -9.21 2.49
C ASP A 61 8.96 -8.63 3.46
N SER A 62 7.79 -9.28 3.57
CA SER A 62 6.75 -8.87 4.50
C SER A 62 7.17 -8.92 5.98
N LEU A 63 7.98 -9.92 6.36
CA LEU A 63 8.52 -10.03 7.72
C LEU A 63 9.58 -8.95 7.97
N ALA A 64 10.46 -8.69 7.00
CA ALA A 64 11.45 -7.62 7.08
C ALA A 64 10.77 -6.25 7.18
N ASP A 65 9.74 -6.00 6.37
CA ASP A 65 8.93 -4.79 6.39
C ASP A 65 8.30 -4.54 7.77
N PHE A 66 7.75 -5.59 8.38
CA PHE A 66 7.16 -5.46 9.72
C PHE A 66 8.20 -5.02 10.76
N VAL A 67 9.40 -5.60 10.72
CA VAL A 67 10.48 -5.19 11.64
C VAL A 67 10.96 -3.79 11.33
N ASN A 68 11.25 -3.48 10.07
CA ASN A 68 11.86 -2.23 9.63
C ASN A 68 10.93 -1.02 9.79
N PHE A 69 9.63 -1.20 9.50
CA PHE A 69 8.66 -0.11 9.41
C PHE A 69 7.56 -0.15 10.47
N GLY A 70 7.43 -1.26 11.20
CA GLY A 70 6.55 -1.39 12.35
C GLY A 70 7.32 -1.30 13.66
N VAL A 71 8.20 -2.26 13.91
CA VAL A 71 8.85 -2.42 15.21
C VAL A 71 9.96 -1.39 15.44
N ALA A 72 10.89 -1.21 14.50
CA ALA A 72 12.03 -0.32 14.66
C ALA A 72 11.62 1.14 14.94
N PRO A 73 10.70 1.78 14.16
CA PRO A 73 10.27 3.14 14.46
C PRO A 73 9.46 3.24 15.76
N ALA A 74 8.63 2.22 16.10
CA ALA A 74 7.90 2.18 17.36
C ALA A 74 8.83 2.19 18.58
N VAL A 75 9.86 1.33 18.54
CA VAL A 75 10.86 1.20 19.60
C VAL A 75 11.74 2.45 19.66
N THR A 76 12.12 3.01 18.52
CA THR A 76 12.89 4.26 18.45
C THR A 76 12.12 5.40 19.12
N LEU A 77 10.84 5.58 18.77
CA LEU A 77 10.01 6.62 19.37
C LEU A 77 9.75 6.38 20.87
N TYR A 78 9.62 5.10 21.28
CA TYR A 78 9.47 4.75 22.68
C TYR A 78 10.69 5.16 23.49
N PHE A 79 11.89 4.76 23.10
CA PHE A 79 13.12 5.11 23.83
C PHE A 79 13.44 6.59 23.74
N TRP A 80 13.12 7.26 22.62
CA TRP A 80 13.36 8.68 22.47
C TRP A 80 12.54 9.54 23.44
N GLY A 81 11.27 9.23 23.69
CA GLY A 81 10.46 10.08 24.54
C GLY A 81 9.21 9.43 25.12
N LEU A 82 8.57 8.46 24.44
CA LEU A 82 7.31 7.89 24.92
C LEU A 82 7.47 7.11 26.24
N HIS A 83 8.68 6.64 26.61
CA HIS A 83 8.94 5.96 27.87
C HIS A 83 8.60 6.83 29.09
N GLU A 84 8.66 8.16 28.97
CA GLU A 84 8.25 9.09 30.02
C GLU A 84 6.75 8.98 30.36
N ALA A 85 5.91 8.59 29.39
CA ALA A 85 4.48 8.30 29.60
C ALA A 85 4.24 6.91 30.19
N ARG A 86 5.29 6.20 30.62
CA ARG A 86 5.23 4.88 31.27
C ARG A 86 4.42 3.87 30.44
N ALA A 87 3.40 3.23 31.05
CA ALA A 87 2.57 2.22 30.39
C ALA A 87 1.83 2.77 29.15
N ALA A 88 1.36 4.00 29.18
CA ALA A 88 0.67 4.61 28.04
C ALA A 88 1.61 4.78 26.82
N GLY A 89 2.86 5.16 27.04
CA GLY A 89 3.86 5.27 25.98
C GLY A 89 4.19 3.93 25.35
N TRP A 90 4.33 2.87 26.16
CA TRP A 90 4.53 1.52 25.65
C TRP A 90 3.33 1.03 24.83
N ILE A 91 2.12 1.23 25.34
CA ILE A 91 0.88 0.89 24.62
C ILE A 91 0.81 1.61 23.28
N GLY A 92 1.14 2.92 23.24
CA GLY A 92 1.16 3.69 21.99
C GLY A 92 2.15 3.15 20.96
N ALA A 93 3.37 2.80 21.40
CA ALA A 93 4.37 2.17 20.54
C ALA A 93 3.90 0.80 20.01
N MET A 94 3.31 -0.03 20.87
CA MET A 94 2.76 -1.33 20.46
C MET A 94 1.59 -1.18 19.47
N VAL A 95 0.68 -0.24 19.73
CA VAL A 95 -0.46 0.02 18.82
C VAL A 95 0.04 0.42 17.43
N PHE A 96 1.08 1.25 17.33
CA PHE A 96 1.69 1.60 16.05
C PHE A 96 2.29 0.37 15.36
N ALA A 97 3.08 -0.44 16.06
CA ALA A 97 3.68 -1.65 15.49
C ALA A 97 2.61 -2.66 15.01
N ILE A 98 1.56 -2.88 15.80
CA ILE A 98 0.43 -3.73 15.44
C ILE A 98 -0.30 -3.17 14.22
N ALA A 99 -0.53 -1.86 14.17
CA ALA A 99 -1.17 -1.19 13.02
C ALA A 99 -0.36 -1.39 11.72
N ALA A 100 0.98 -1.33 11.80
CA ALA A 100 1.86 -1.63 10.68
C ALA A 100 1.71 -3.09 10.23
N GLY A 101 1.70 -4.05 11.16
CA GLY A 101 1.50 -5.47 10.86
C GLY A 101 0.13 -5.75 10.22
N LEU A 102 -0.95 -5.19 10.77
CA LEU A 102 -2.30 -5.32 10.21
C LEU A 102 -2.40 -4.73 8.80
N ARG A 103 -1.73 -3.62 8.56
CA ARG A 103 -1.66 -3.00 7.22
C ARG A 103 -0.92 -3.90 6.24
N LEU A 104 0.21 -4.49 6.61
CA LEU A 104 0.98 -5.41 5.77
C LEU A 104 0.17 -6.68 5.46
N ALA A 105 -0.44 -7.28 6.47
CA ALA A 105 -1.29 -8.46 6.30
C ALA A 105 -2.46 -8.18 5.34
N ARG A 106 -3.14 -7.03 5.51
CA ARG A 106 -4.22 -6.62 4.59
C ARG A 106 -3.72 -6.44 3.16
N PHE A 107 -2.55 -5.84 2.98
CA PHE A 107 -1.97 -5.62 1.66
C PHE A 107 -1.67 -6.94 0.95
N ASN A 108 -1.11 -7.92 1.65
CA ASN A 108 -0.82 -9.24 1.11
C ASN A 108 -2.10 -9.97 0.66
N VAL A 109 -3.13 -9.98 1.50
CA VAL A 109 -4.43 -10.58 1.13
C VAL A 109 -5.06 -9.89 -0.09
N MET A 110 -4.91 -8.56 -0.22
CA MET A 110 -5.48 -7.81 -1.35
C MET A 110 -4.70 -8.01 -2.67
N ILE A 111 -3.44 -8.42 -2.64
CA ILE A 111 -2.67 -8.73 -3.86
C ILE A 111 -3.19 -10.02 -4.50
N ASP A 112 -3.56 -10.99 -3.70
CA ASP A 112 -3.99 -12.33 -4.14
C ASP A 112 -5.49 -12.38 -4.51
N ASP A 113 -6.23 -11.28 -4.39
CA ASP A 113 -7.65 -11.23 -4.72
C ASP A 113 -7.87 -11.15 -6.25
N PRO A 114 -8.42 -12.22 -6.88
CA PRO A 114 -8.69 -12.25 -8.31
C PRO A 114 -9.82 -11.29 -8.75
N ASN A 115 -10.70 -10.85 -7.83
CA ASN A 115 -11.83 -9.97 -8.10
C ASN A 115 -11.48 -8.48 -7.95
N ARG A 116 -10.21 -8.14 -7.79
CA ARG A 116 -9.78 -6.76 -7.59
C ARG A 116 -10.04 -5.89 -8.83
N PRO A 117 -10.85 -4.81 -8.73
CA PRO A 117 -11.12 -3.92 -9.84
C PRO A 117 -9.82 -3.29 -10.39
N ALA A 118 -9.71 -3.14 -11.71
CA ALA A 118 -8.51 -2.59 -12.37
C ALA A 118 -8.13 -1.18 -11.86
N TRP A 119 -9.11 -0.35 -11.49
CA TRP A 119 -8.87 1.00 -10.93
C TRP A 119 -8.26 0.95 -9.52
N ALA A 120 -8.55 -0.10 -8.74
CA ALA A 120 -8.00 -0.26 -7.38
C ALA A 120 -6.48 -0.45 -7.38
N ALA A 121 -5.89 -0.80 -8.53
CA ALA A 121 -4.43 -0.85 -8.70
C ALA A 121 -3.76 0.55 -8.65
N ASN A 122 -4.53 1.62 -8.84
CA ASN A 122 -4.02 3.00 -8.83
C ASN A 122 -3.99 3.64 -7.45
N PHE A 123 -4.59 2.99 -6.44
CA PHE A 123 -4.69 3.52 -5.08
C PHE A 123 -4.15 2.49 -4.08
N PHE A 124 -3.39 2.98 -3.12
CA PHE A 124 -3.11 2.21 -1.91
C PHE A 124 -4.26 2.39 -0.92
N VAL A 125 -4.65 1.32 -0.25
CA VAL A 125 -5.61 1.37 0.86
C VAL A 125 -4.82 1.58 2.15
N GLY A 126 -4.96 2.73 2.75
CA GLY A 126 -4.20 3.14 3.93
C GLY A 126 -2.79 3.66 3.61
N MET A 127 -2.13 4.21 4.62
CA MET A 127 -0.76 4.72 4.51
C MET A 127 0.24 3.57 4.27
N PRO A 128 1.17 3.65 3.29
CA PRO A 128 2.24 2.66 3.12
C PRO A 128 3.11 2.50 4.37
N ALA A 129 3.58 1.27 4.68
CA ALA A 129 4.37 1.02 5.87
C ALA A 129 5.67 1.84 5.93
N PRO A 130 6.48 1.95 4.86
CA PRO A 130 7.65 2.81 4.87
C PRO A 130 7.31 4.30 5.11
N ALA A 131 6.21 4.79 4.53
CA ALA A 131 5.75 6.15 4.76
C ALA A 131 5.30 6.36 6.21
N GLY A 132 4.58 5.38 6.80
CA GLY A 132 4.19 5.40 8.20
C GLY A 132 5.38 5.45 9.15
N ALA A 133 6.42 4.64 8.86
CA ALA A 133 7.66 4.59 9.63
C ALA A 133 8.38 5.95 9.66
N ILE A 134 8.55 6.55 8.48
CA ILE A 134 9.21 7.87 8.38
C ILE A 134 8.32 8.95 9.03
N THR A 135 7.01 8.89 8.82
CA THR A 135 6.09 9.90 9.32
C THR A 135 5.98 9.87 10.84
N VAL A 136 5.91 8.69 11.48
CA VAL A 136 5.75 8.59 12.94
C VAL A 136 6.93 9.17 13.72
N LEU A 137 8.12 9.23 13.11
CA LEU A 137 9.33 9.77 13.69
C LEU A 137 9.45 11.30 13.57
N LEU A 138 8.44 12.01 13.04
CA LEU A 138 8.44 13.47 12.93
C LEU A 138 8.80 14.19 14.25
N PRO A 139 8.31 13.81 15.44
CA PRO A 139 8.72 14.46 16.68
C PRO A 139 10.23 14.39 16.94
N VAL A 140 10.87 13.30 16.53
CA VAL A 140 12.34 13.11 16.64
C VAL A 140 13.08 14.08 15.72
N TYR A 141 12.60 14.24 14.48
CA TYR A 141 13.21 15.19 13.52
C TYR A 141 13.10 16.63 13.98
N VAL A 142 11.93 17.01 14.48
CA VAL A 142 11.66 18.35 15.01
C VAL A 142 12.55 18.65 16.22
N HIS A 143 12.82 17.66 17.07
CA HIS A 143 13.77 17.79 18.17
C HIS A 143 15.20 18.09 17.66
N PHE A 144 15.66 17.36 16.65
CA PHE A 144 16.99 17.57 16.04
C PHE A 144 17.10 18.87 15.24
N LEU A 145 15.99 19.49 14.86
CA LEU A 145 15.99 20.88 14.31
C LEU A 145 16.18 21.95 15.39
N GLY A 146 16.39 21.57 16.67
CA GLY A 146 16.66 22.48 17.77
C GLY A 146 15.41 22.88 18.58
N ILE A 147 14.26 22.28 18.32
CA ILE A 147 13.07 22.47 19.17
C ILE A 147 13.20 21.56 20.39
N PRO A 148 13.38 22.14 21.59
CA PRO A 148 13.65 21.32 22.79
C PRO A 148 12.45 20.43 23.11
N ALA A 149 12.74 19.16 23.45
CA ALA A 149 11.74 18.24 23.97
C ALA A 149 11.26 18.76 25.35
N ARG A 150 10.09 19.39 25.36
CA ARG A 150 9.42 19.84 26.60
C ARG A 150 8.43 18.77 27.06
N ALA A 151 8.02 18.81 28.33
CA ALA A 151 7.09 17.86 28.91
C ALA A 151 5.77 17.68 28.12
N PHE A 152 5.30 18.73 27.42
CA PHE A 152 4.11 18.64 26.57
C PHE A 152 4.35 17.85 25.26
N MET A 153 5.60 17.66 24.83
CA MET A 153 5.88 16.91 23.58
C MET A 153 5.58 15.41 23.74
N VAL A 154 5.69 14.85 24.96
CA VAL A 154 5.42 13.44 25.19
C VAL A 154 3.97 13.07 24.88
N PRO A 155 2.94 13.72 25.47
CA PRO A 155 1.54 13.47 25.12
C PRO A 155 1.21 13.80 23.66
N VAL A 156 1.81 14.85 23.10
CA VAL A 156 1.63 15.20 21.69
C VAL A 156 2.19 14.10 20.78
N SER A 157 3.39 13.60 21.06
CA SER A 157 4.00 12.50 20.29
C SER A 157 3.20 11.20 20.41
N LEU A 158 2.63 10.92 21.58
CA LEU A 158 1.75 9.77 21.79
C LEU A 158 0.47 9.87 20.94
N ILE A 159 -0.22 11.01 21.04
CA ILE A 159 -1.44 11.23 20.23
C ILE A 159 -1.11 11.19 18.74
N TYR A 160 0.01 11.76 18.34
CA TYR A 160 0.47 11.75 16.96
C TYR A 160 0.77 10.31 16.48
N ALA A 161 1.49 9.50 17.27
CA ALA A 161 1.77 8.11 16.92
C ALA A 161 0.48 7.29 16.76
N LEU A 162 -0.50 7.49 17.66
CA LEU A 162 -1.82 6.86 17.55
C LEU A 162 -2.59 7.32 16.30
N ALA A 163 -2.51 8.61 15.94
CA ALA A 163 -3.12 9.14 14.73
C ALA A 163 -2.50 8.50 13.47
N ILE A 164 -1.16 8.36 13.41
CA ILE A 164 -0.49 7.67 12.31
C ILE A 164 -0.86 6.18 12.27
N ALA A 165 -0.93 5.51 13.42
CA ALA A 165 -1.40 4.12 13.50
C ALA A 165 -2.81 3.95 12.92
N LEU A 166 -3.73 4.85 13.28
CA LEU A 166 -5.09 4.88 12.72
C LEU A 166 -5.09 5.13 11.21
N LEU A 167 -4.25 6.05 10.70
CA LEU A 167 -4.10 6.29 9.26
C LEU A 167 -3.60 5.05 8.52
N MET A 168 -2.68 4.27 9.11
CA MET A 168 -2.18 3.03 8.51
C MET A 168 -3.27 1.95 8.40
N VAL A 169 -4.11 1.78 9.43
CA VAL A 169 -5.20 0.80 9.44
C VAL A 169 -6.43 1.30 8.66
N SER A 170 -6.57 2.61 8.49
CA SER A 170 -7.70 3.22 7.79
C SER A 170 -7.82 2.70 6.35
N ARG A 171 -9.03 2.79 5.79
CA ARG A 171 -9.30 2.51 4.38
C ARG A 171 -9.17 3.75 3.50
N LEU A 172 -8.48 4.78 4.00
CA LEU A 172 -8.27 5.99 3.22
C LEU A 172 -7.43 5.69 1.99
N PRO A 173 -7.91 6.04 0.81
CA PRO A 173 -7.16 5.87 -0.42
C PRO A 173 -6.02 6.87 -0.47
N VAL A 174 -4.81 6.36 -0.47
CA VAL A 174 -3.62 7.16 -0.69
C VAL A 174 -3.23 7.03 -2.16
N TYR A 175 -3.02 8.16 -2.81
CA TYR A 175 -2.64 8.17 -4.23
C TYR A 175 -1.30 7.44 -4.42
N SER A 176 -1.36 6.35 -5.19
CA SER A 176 -0.17 5.59 -5.52
C SER A 176 0.48 6.22 -6.74
N GLY A 177 1.45 7.09 -6.65
CA GLY A 177 2.13 7.79 -7.77
C GLY A 177 2.47 6.97 -9.04
N LYS A 178 1.86 5.78 -9.24
CA LYS A 178 2.05 4.88 -10.39
C LYS A 178 1.69 5.51 -11.74
N ARG A 179 0.92 6.59 -11.77
CA ARG A 179 0.68 7.35 -13.02
C ARG A 179 1.92 8.09 -13.54
N VAL A 180 2.91 8.32 -12.67
CA VAL A 180 4.21 8.87 -13.07
C VAL A 180 5.07 7.83 -13.81
N GLY A 181 4.66 6.56 -13.85
CA GLY A 181 5.34 5.46 -14.53
C GLY A 181 5.11 5.33 -16.04
N LYS A 182 4.55 6.33 -16.74
CA LYS A 182 4.71 6.43 -18.18
C LYS A 182 6.19 6.72 -18.48
N ARG A 183 6.72 6.08 -19.54
CA ARG A 183 8.12 6.29 -19.98
C ARG A 183 8.44 7.77 -19.86
N VAL A 184 9.43 8.10 -19.05
CA VAL A 184 9.92 9.48 -18.89
C VAL A 184 10.37 9.91 -20.29
N PRO A 185 9.82 10.99 -20.86
CA PRO A 185 10.30 11.51 -22.14
C PRO A 185 11.82 11.74 -22.03
N PRO A 186 12.58 11.48 -23.11
CA PRO A 186 14.04 11.63 -23.08
C PRO A 186 14.49 13.00 -22.54
N ASP A 187 13.72 14.05 -22.82
CA ASP A 187 13.99 15.43 -22.40
C ASP A 187 13.87 15.63 -20.88
N LEU A 188 13.10 14.79 -20.19
CA LEU A 188 12.92 14.86 -18.73
C LEU A 188 13.86 13.93 -17.94
N VAL A 189 14.62 13.08 -18.60
CA VAL A 189 15.54 12.14 -17.93
C VAL A 189 16.61 12.89 -17.16
N LEU A 190 17.26 13.89 -17.78
CA LEU A 190 18.32 14.68 -17.15
C LEU A 190 17.80 15.53 -15.97
N PRO A 191 16.70 16.31 -16.08
CA PRO A 191 16.12 17.02 -14.94
C PRO A 191 15.71 16.09 -13.79
N VAL A 192 15.12 14.93 -14.07
CA VAL A 192 14.75 13.94 -13.04
C VAL A 192 16.01 13.40 -12.35
N PHE A 193 17.04 13.05 -13.11
CA PHE A 193 18.31 12.58 -12.55
C PHE A 193 18.96 13.62 -11.64
N ILE A 194 19.03 14.87 -12.09
CA ILE A 194 19.55 15.99 -11.28
C ILE A 194 18.69 16.14 -10.02
N GLY A 195 17.36 16.10 -10.12
CA GLY A 195 16.45 16.19 -8.98
C GLY A 195 16.71 15.10 -7.94
N VAL A 196 16.94 13.86 -8.39
CA VAL A 196 17.27 12.73 -7.50
C VAL A 196 18.62 12.96 -6.82
N VAL A 197 19.66 13.38 -7.57
CA VAL A 197 20.98 13.67 -6.99
C VAL A 197 20.91 14.79 -5.97
N VAL A 198 20.20 15.89 -6.29
CA VAL A 198 19.98 17.02 -5.37
C VAL A 198 19.22 16.58 -4.12
N PHE A 199 18.18 15.74 -4.28
CA PHE A 199 17.43 15.21 -3.14
C PHE A 199 18.33 14.42 -2.18
N PHE A 200 19.17 13.50 -2.70
CA PHE A 200 20.08 12.74 -1.86
C PHE A 200 21.18 13.63 -1.25
N ALA A 201 21.69 14.60 -1.99
CA ALA A 201 22.65 15.56 -1.47
C ALA A 201 22.06 16.39 -0.30
N LEU A 202 20.82 16.86 -0.44
CA LEU A 202 20.11 17.56 0.62
C LEU A 202 19.80 16.66 1.81
N LEU A 203 19.43 15.40 1.57
CA LEU A 203 19.17 14.41 2.63
C LEU A 203 20.44 14.13 3.45
N ILE A 204 21.61 14.13 2.82
CA ILE A 204 22.90 13.95 3.51
C ILE A 204 23.30 15.22 4.25
N ALA A 205 23.15 16.40 3.62
CA ALA A 205 23.60 17.68 4.18
C ALA A 205 22.65 18.20 5.29
N TYR A 206 21.32 18.03 5.10
CA TYR A 206 20.29 18.57 5.99
C TYR A 206 19.20 17.52 6.27
N PRO A 207 19.54 16.36 6.88
CA PRO A 207 18.63 15.23 7.02
C PRO A 207 17.34 15.58 7.75
N TRP A 208 17.44 16.28 8.86
CA TRP A 208 16.30 16.61 9.70
C TRP A 208 15.32 17.57 9.02
N ALA A 209 15.83 18.55 8.29
CA ALA A 209 14.98 19.46 7.53
C ALA A 209 14.26 18.73 6.38
N VAL A 210 14.98 17.91 5.62
CA VAL A 210 14.41 17.15 4.48
C VAL A 210 13.37 16.16 4.96
N LEU A 211 13.65 15.40 6.02
CA LEU A 211 12.70 14.44 6.60
C LEU A 211 11.46 15.14 7.17
N THR A 212 11.64 16.28 7.85
CA THR A 212 10.53 17.07 8.38
C THR A 212 9.65 17.62 7.26
N ILE A 213 10.25 18.33 6.30
CA ILE A 213 9.51 18.93 5.17
C ILE A 213 8.83 17.83 4.35
N GLY A 214 9.55 16.75 4.02
CA GLY A 214 9.01 15.62 3.29
C GLY A 214 7.80 14.97 3.99
N THR A 215 7.89 14.79 5.30
CA THR A 215 6.79 14.29 6.13
C THR A 215 5.59 15.23 6.12
N LEU A 216 5.79 16.54 6.29
CA LEU A 216 4.71 17.52 6.28
C LEU A 216 4.04 17.61 4.90
N VAL A 217 4.81 17.62 3.83
CA VAL A 217 4.28 17.60 2.45
C VAL A 217 3.49 16.32 2.20
N TYR A 218 4.00 15.17 2.66
CA TYR A 218 3.30 13.91 2.55
C TYR A 218 1.96 13.92 3.31
N LEU A 219 1.94 14.37 4.56
CA LEU A 219 0.71 14.50 5.35
C LEU A 219 -0.29 15.47 4.71
N ALA A 220 0.19 16.60 4.19
CA ALA A 220 -0.66 17.56 3.47
C ALA A 220 -1.22 16.98 2.16
N SER A 221 -0.56 16.00 1.55
CA SER A 221 -1.04 15.34 0.33
C SER A 221 -2.17 14.33 0.55
N LEU A 222 -2.34 13.79 1.78
CA LEU A 222 -3.34 12.77 2.09
C LEU A 222 -4.78 13.20 1.79
N PRO A 223 -5.26 14.41 2.18
CA PRO A 223 -6.61 14.84 1.88
C PRO A 223 -6.87 14.98 0.38
N PHE A 224 -5.86 15.37 -0.41
CA PHE A 224 -5.99 15.45 -1.88
C PHE A 224 -6.19 14.06 -2.51
N GLY A 225 -5.52 13.02 -2.00
CA GLY A 225 -5.72 11.64 -2.41
C GLY A 225 -7.17 11.18 -2.20
N TRP A 226 -7.73 11.51 -1.04
CA TRP A 226 -9.11 11.17 -0.70
C TRP A 226 -10.15 11.89 -1.58
N LEU A 227 -9.98 13.18 -1.84
CA LEU A 227 -10.86 13.95 -2.73
C LEU A 227 -10.81 13.42 -4.17
N SER A 228 -9.61 13.08 -4.66
CA SER A 228 -9.42 12.54 -6.00
C SER A 228 -10.14 11.19 -6.20
N GLN A 229 -10.06 10.28 -5.21
CA GLN A 229 -10.70 8.96 -5.32
C GLN A 229 -12.23 9.05 -5.37
N ARG A 230 -12.84 9.97 -4.62
CA ARG A 230 -14.31 10.16 -4.66
C ARG A 230 -14.79 10.44 -6.10
N GLY A 231 -14.01 11.18 -6.88
CA GLY A 231 -14.30 11.42 -8.29
C GLY A 231 -14.20 10.17 -9.17
N TYR A 232 -13.26 9.26 -8.89
CA TYR A 232 -13.13 8.00 -9.65
C TYR A 232 -14.25 7.01 -9.31
N VAL A 233 -14.54 6.80 -8.03
CA VAL A 233 -15.63 5.89 -7.59
C VAL A 233 -16.98 6.34 -8.15
N ARG A 234 -17.24 7.64 -8.18
CA ARG A 234 -18.47 8.19 -8.74
C ARG A 234 -18.58 7.96 -10.27
N ARG A 235 -17.49 8.16 -11.00
CA ARG A 235 -17.44 7.90 -12.46
C ARG A 235 -17.62 6.43 -12.79
N ASP A 236 -17.03 5.52 -12.02
CA ASP A 236 -17.19 4.08 -12.18
C ASP A 236 -18.64 3.64 -11.89
N ALA A 237 -19.25 4.19 -10.84
CA ALA A 237 -20.66 3.92 -10.54
C ALA A 237 -21.59 4.41 -11.67
N GLU A 238 -21.32 5.56 -12.24
CA GLU A 238 -22.06 6.12 -13.37
C GLU A 238 -21.86 5.26 -14.64
N ALA A 239 -20.64 4.81 -14.93
CA ALA A 239 -20.33 3.94 -16.07
C ALA A 239 -20.98 2.56 -15.96
N ASN A 240 -20.95 1.95 -14.75
CA ASN A 240 -21.60 0.67 -14.51
C ASN A 240 -23.14 0.77 -14.58
N ALA A 241 -23.74 1.88 -14.12
CA ALA A 241 -25.17 2.12 -14.23
C ALA A 241 -25.60 2.29 -15.70
N GLN A 242 -24.78 2.95 -16.53
CA GLN A 242 -25.04 3.07 -17.96
C GLN A 242 -24.88 1.74 -18.71
N GLY A 243 -23.85 0.94 -18.37
CA GLY A 243 -23.64 -0.38 -18.94
C GLY A 243 -24.78 -1.37 -18.64
N GLN A 244 -25.30 -1.36 -17.41
CA GLN A 244 -26.45 -2.17 -17.03
C GLN A 244 -27.76 -1.69 -17.67
N GLY A 245 -27.90 -0.39 -17.93
CA GLY A 245 -29.04 0.19 -18.63
C GLY A 245 -29.13 -0.26 -20.09
N VAL A 246 -27.99 -0.33 -20.77
CA VAL A 246 -27.89 -0.77 -22.18
C VAL A 246 -28.18 -2.27 -22.28
N GLY A 247 -27.56 -3.11 -21.45
CA GLY A 247 -27.82 -4.56 -21.44
C GLY A 247 -29.28 -4.92 -21.16
N ARG A 248 -29.96 -4.17 -20.30
CA ARG A 248 -31.38 -4.39 -19.98
C ARG A 248 -32.32 -3.93 -21.12
N GLN A 249 -31.90 -2.92 -21.90
CA GLN A 249 -32.66 -2.52 -23.09
C GLN A 249 -32.51 -3.53 -24.24
N ASP A 250 -31.33 -4.12 -24.40
CA ASP A 250 -31.08 -5.16 -25.39
C ASP A 250 -31.87 -6.44 -25.06
N GLU A 251 -31.91 -6.89 -23.80
CA GLU A 251 -32.76 -8.02 -23.37
C GLU A 251 -34.27 -7.77 -23.56
N LEU A 252 -34.72 -6.54 -23.31
CA LEU A 252 -36.12 -6.16 -23.49
C LEU A 252 -36.48 -6.06 -24.98
N SER A 253 -35.55 -5.67 -25.86
CA SER A 253 -35.77 -5.63 -27.29
C SER A 253 -35.75 -7.02 -27.92
N GLU A 254 -34.95 -7.95 -27.43
CA GLU A 254 -34.87 -9.34 -27.87
C GLU A 254 -36.12 -10.12 -27.46
N THR A 255 -36.64 -9.92 -26.23
CA THR A 255 -37.90 -10.50 -25.77
C THR A 255 -39.13 -9.90 -26.48
N ALA A 256 -39.12 -8.64 -26.90
CA ALA A 256 -40.19 -8.02 -27.66
C ALA A 256 -40.21 -8.45 -29.14
N GLY A 257 -39.04 -8.82 -29.69
CA GLY A 257 -38.93 -9.33 -31.08
C GLY A 257 -39.48 -10.75 -31.27
N ASP A 258 -39.48 -11.57 -30.20
CA ASP A 258 -39.90 -12.98 -30.26
C ASP A 258 -41.44 -13.16 -30.13
N VAL A 259 -42.18 -12.11 -29.80
CA VAL A 259 -43.67 -12.16 -29.64
C VAL A 259 -44.45 -11.87 -30.92
N SER A 260 -43.80 -11.53 -32.05
CA SER A 260 -44.47 -11.02 -33.25
C SER A 260 -44.58 -11.98 -34.44
N THR A 261 -44.44 -13.30 -34.28
CA THR A 261 -44.78 -14.26 -35.37
C THR A 261 -45.66 -15.39 -34.87
N PRO A 262 -46.99 -15.33 -35.08
CA PRO A 262 -47.82 -16.56 -35.00
C PRO A 262 -47.51 -17.38 -36.25
N SER A 263 -46.69 -18.43 -36.10
CA SER A 263 -46.47 -19.46 -37.12
C SER A 263 -47.77 -20.21 -37.40
N ASN A 264 -48.43 -19.80 -38.48
CA ASN A 264 -49.52 -20.55 -39.06
C ASN A 264 -48.91 -21.62 -40.00
N SER A 265 -48.63 -22.81 -39.47
CA SER A 265 -48.20 -23.97 -40.26
C SER A 265 -49.19 -25.11 -40.06
N PRO A 266 -49.75 -25.68 -41.15
CA PRO A 266 -50.79 -26.69 -41.05
C PRO A 266 -50.23 -28.05 -40.59
N ALA A 267 -51.03 -28.75 -39.79
CA ALA A 267 -50.75 -30.07 -39.23
C ALA A 267 -50.33 -31.10 -40.30
N ALA A 268 -49.07 -31.55 -40.21
CA ALA A 268 -48.62 -32.75 -40.92
C ALA A 268 -48.94 -33.99 -40.11
N VAL A 269 -49.80 -34.85 -40.68
CA VAL A 269 -50.22 -36.15 -40.17
C VAL A 269 -49.02 -37.10 -40.10
N LEU A 270 -48.74 -37.65 -38.92
CA LEU A 270 -47.73 -38.67 -38.70
C LEU A 270 -48.29 -40.06 -39.10
N PRO A 271 -47.57 -40.87 -39.89
CA PRO A 271 -47.91 -42.30 -40.02
C PRO A 271 -47.36 -43.08 -38.84
N PHE A 272 -48.26 -43.95 -38.38
CA PHE A 272 -48.02 -44.94 -37.33
C PHE A 272 -47.17 -46.08 -37.88
N GLU A 273 -46.03 -46.38 -37.35
CA GLU A 273 -45.30 -47.61 -37.62
C GLU A 273 -45.04 -48.40 -36.32
N ARG A 274 -45.41 -49.69 -36.46
CA ARG A 274 -45.34 -50.73 -35.42
C ARG A 274 -43.94 -51.30 -35.28
N GLY A 275 -43.60 -51.53 -34.09
CA GLY A 275 -43.04 -52.76 -33.52
C GLY A 275 -41.79 -53.40 -34.12
N GLY A 276 -40.87 -53.77 -33.26
CA GLY A 276 -39.95 -54.82 -33.54
C GLY A 276 -38.65 -54.79 -32.76
N ASP A 277 -38.62 -55.62 -31.73
CA ASP A 277 -37.47 -56.43 -31.23
C ASP A 277 -36.21 -55.83 -30.61
N ARG A 278 -36.08 -56.20 -29.35
CA ARG A 278 -34.80 -56.42 -28.71
C ARG A 278 -34.07 -57.64 -29.34
N PRO A 279 -32.76 -57.76 -29.25
CA PRO A 279 -32.23 -58.55 -28.15
C PRO A 279 -30.96 -58.03 -27.45
N ALA A 280 -30.76 -58.72 -26.34
CA ALA A 280 -29.74 -58.56 -25.33
C ALA A 280 -28.31 -58.98 -25.72
N SER A 281 -27.36 -58.66 -24.78
CA SER A 281 -26.10 -59.31 -24.45
C SER A 281 -24.85 -58.92 -25.29
N ARG A 282 -23.86 -58.36 -24.73
CA ARG A 282 -22.83 -58.85 -23.81
C ARG A 282 -22.01 -57.69 -23.26
#